data_5458f24dffca6264fba46ecd20db2c8f
#
_entry.id   5458f24dffca6264fba46ecd20db2c8f
#
_cell.length_a   1.000
_cell.length_b   1.000
_cell.length_c   1.000
_cell.angle_alpha   90.00
_cell.angle_beta   90.00
_cell.angle_gamma   90.00
#
_symmetry.space_group_name_H-M   'P 1'
#
loop_
_entity.id
_entity.type
_entity.pdbx_description
1 polymer ?
#
loop_
_entity_poly.entity_id
_entity_poly.type
_entity_poly.pdbx_seq_one_letter_code
_entity_poly.pdbx_strand_id
1 'polypeptide(L)'
;MPDSPLRLAGRTVLIAGATSAAGLAVAAALSNAGARVIGVGSNPERLLALQDTVPGVLTRVCDLTDFAAVTALAEDLRAEQFDGGHGPIDGLIHLVGGWRGGGGLAGQTDEDWAFLHGHIVTTLRNTTRAFNEDLLASPAGRLAIVSSVSVDKPAPGGANYAAAKAAAETWTRAVGQGFAKLDAGAAAVIFVVRALEGLEPELAEAVVGLWDASAASVNNTRVPLTA
;
A
#
# COMPACT_ATOMS: atom_id res chain seq x y z
N MET A 1 -28.24 -3.55 22.36
CA MET A 1 -27.25 -2.50 22.07
C MET A 1 -27.29 -2.27 20.57
N PRO A 2 -27.57 -1.06 20.05
CA PRO A 2 -27.36 -0.84 18.63
C PRO A 2 -25.87 -1.04 18.35
N ASP A 3 -25.56 -1.87 17.33
CA ASP A 3 -24.21 -2.10 16.89
C ASP A 3 -23.53 -0.75 16.57
N SER A 4 -22.43 -0.46 17.25
CA SER A 4 -21.62 0.70 16.88
C SER A 4 -21.22 0.53 15.40
N PRO A 5 -21.33 1.60 14.58
CA PRO A 5 -20.94 1.50 13.18
C PRO A 5 -19.48 1.03 13.08
N LEU A 6 -19.22 0.09 12.17
CA LEU A 6 -17.87 -0.38 11.91
C LEU A 6 -16.97 0.79 11.53
N ARG A 7 -15.72 0.82 12.03
CA ARG A 7 -14.75 1.93 11.91
C ARG A 7 -14.57 2.42 10.46
N LEU A 8 -14.63 1.50 9.49
CA LEU A 8 -14.38 1.78 8.07
C LEU A 8 -15.60 1.51 7.18
N ALA A 9 -16.81 1.51 7.76
CA ALA A 9 -18.04 1.35 6.98
C ALA A 9 -18.11 2.40 5.87
N GLY A 10 -18.38 1.95 4.64
CA GLY A 10 -18.46 2.82 3.46
C GLY A 10 -17.09 3.21 2.85
N ARG A 11 -15.96 2.74 3.38
CA ARG A 11 -14.63 2.94 2.78
C ARG A 11 -14.28 1.82 1.83
N THR A 12 -13.63 2.18 0.72
CA THR A 12 -13.04 1.22 -0.22
C THR A 12 -11.53 1.33 -0.17
N VAL A 13 -10.85 0.22 0.11
CA VAL A 13 -9.39 0.18 0.26
C VAL A 13 -8.78 -0.83 -0.70
N LEU A 14 -7.87 -0.36 -1.55
CA LEU A 14 -7.09 -1.18 -2.46
C LEU A 14 -5.75 -1.56 -1.81
N ILE A 15 -5.43 -2.85 -1.84
CA ILE A 15 -4.15 -3.38 -1.36
C ILE A 15 -3.34 -3.87 -2.57
N ALA A 16 -2.28 -3.16 -2.91
CA ALA A 16 -1.30 -3.61 -3.89
C ALA A 16 -0.31 -4.57 -3.21
N GLY A 17 -0.20 -5.80 -3.72
CA GLY A 17 0.58 -6.87 -3.07
C GLY A 17 -0.20 -7.63 -1.99
N ALA A 18 -1.50 -7.77 -2.16
CA ALA A 18 -2.43 -8.37 -1.20
C ALA A 18 -2.16 -9.85 -0.87
N THR A 19 -1.39 -10.56 -1.69
CA THR A 19 -1.11 -11.99 -1.52
C THR A 19 0.10 -12.31 -0.64
N SER A 20 0.74 -11.31 -0.04
CA SER A 20 1.79 -11.49 0.98
C SER A 20 1.17 -11.75 2.36
N ALA A 21 1.96 -12.25 3.32
CA ALA A 21 1.50 -12.42 4.71
C ALA A 21 0.95 -11.10 5.28
N ALA A 22 1.66 -9.99 5.05
CA ALA A 22 1.21 -8.67 5.45
C ALA A 22 -0.07 -8.24 4.71
N GLY A 23 -0.16 -8.52 3.40
CA GLY A 23 -1.35 -8.23 2.59
C GLY A 23 -2.58 -8.97 3.11
N LEU A 24 -2.44 -10.23 3.48
CA LEU A 24 -3.49 -11.04 4.05
C LEU A 24 -3.96 -10.49 5.40
N ALA A 25 -3.02 -10.17 6.31
CA ALA A 25 -3.34 -9.61 7.63
C ALA A 25 -4.05 -8.26 7.51
N VAL A 26 -3.57 -7.38 6.63
CA VAL A 26 -4.18 -6.07 6.37
C VAL A 26 -5.57 -6.23 5.74
N ALA A 27 -5.75 -7.14 4.77
CA ALA A 27 -7.05 -7.40 4.16
C ALA A 27 -8.08 -7.88 5.18
N ALA A 28 -7.70 -8.82 6.05
CA ALA A 28 -8.56 -9.32 7.12
C ALA A 28 -8.95 -8.21 8.11
N ALA A 29 -8.00 -7.41 8.56
CA ALA A 29 -8.26 -6.33 9.52
C ALA A 29 -9.17 -5.23 8.93
N LEU A 30 -8.93 -4.83 7.69
CA LEU A 30 -9.76 -3.84 6.99
C LEU A 30 -11.19 -4.37 6.76
N SER A 31 -11.33 -5.63 6.34
CA SER A 31 -12.64 -6.28 6.18
C SER A 31 -13.40 -6.35 7.51
N ASN A 32 -12.74 -6.77 8.60
CA ASN A 32 -13.32 -6.81 9.94
C ASN A 32 -13.72 -5.41 10.46
N ALA A 33 -13.01 -4.38 10.03
CA ALA A 33 -13.35 -2.98 10.33
C ALA A 33 -14.49 -2.43 9.46
N GLY A 34 -14.99 -3.21 8.50
CA GLY A 34 -16.12 -2.86 7.64
C GLY A 34 -15.77 -2.18 6.33
N ALA A 35 -14.49 -2.13 5.95
CA ALA A 35 -14.08 -1.64 4.66
C ALA A 35 -14.43 -2.64 3.53
N ARG A 36 -14.74 -2.12 2.35
CA ARG A 36 -14.65 -2.90 1.12
C ARG A 36 -13.18 -3.01 0.74
N VAL A 37 -12.69 -4.23 0.62
CA VAL A 37 -11.28 -4.51 0.34
C VAL A 37 -11.13 -5.01 -1.10
N ILE A 38 -10.20 -4.40 -1.84
CA ILE A 38 -9.79 -4.83 -3.17
C ILE A 38 -8.34 -5.29 -3.10
N GLY A 39 -8.11 -6.60 -3.22
CA GLY A 39 -6.78 -7.20 -3.24
C GLY A 39 -6.23 -7.29 -4.66
N VAL A 40 -5.06 -6.68 -4.90
CA VAL A 40 -4.39 -6.72 -6.21
C VAL A 40 -3.08 -7.48 -6.13
N GLY A 41 -2.85 -8.34 -7.11
CA GLY A 41 -1.63 -9.14 -7.25
C GLY A 41 -1.49 -9.71 -8.65
N SER A 42 -0.31 -10.25 -8.99
CA SER A 42 -0.04 -10.81 -10.32
C SER A 42 -0.31 -12.32 -10.43
N ASN A 43 -0.51 -13.01 -9.30
CA ASN A 43 -0.73 -14.46 -9.29
C ASN A 43 -2.21 -14.78 -8.96
N PRO A 44 -2.98 -15.33 -9.92
CA PRO A 44 -4.41 -15.61 -9.72
C PRO A 44 -4.68 -16.68 -8.64
N GLU A 45 -3.84 -17.71 -8.52
CA GLU A 45 -4.04 -18.78 -7.53
C GLU A 45 -3.88 -18.23 -6.10
N ARG A 46 -2.89 -17.35 -5.87
CA ARG A 46 -2.71 -16.71 -4.57
C ARG A 46 -3.81 -15.71 -4.25
N LEU A 47 -4.42 -15.10 -5.26
CA LEU A 47 -5.60 -14.24 -5.08
C LEU A 47 -6.87 -15.06 -4.75
N LEU A 48 -7.03 -16.25 -5.32
CA LEU A 48 -8.10 -17.17 -4.91
C LEU A 48 -7.93 -17.61 -3.45
N ALA A 49 -6.71 -17.95 -3.03
CA ALA A 49 -6.43 -18.29 -1.63
C ALA A 49 -6.71 -17.11 -0.67
N LEU A 50 -6.50 -15.87 -1.11
CA LEU A 50 -6.89 -14.68 -0.34
C LEU A 50 -8.42 -14.60 -0.18
N GLN A 51 -9.20 -14.86 -1.23
CA GLN A 51 -10.68 -14.87 -1.16
C GLN A 51 -11.20 -15.95 -0.23
N ASP A 52 -10.58 -17.13 -0.23
CA ASP A 52 -10.95 -18.23 0.67
C ASP A 52 -10.67 -17.87 2.14
N THR A 53 -9.63 -17.07 2.40
CA THR A 53 -9.21 -16.70 3.75
C THR A 53 -9.94 -15.47 4.29
N VAL A 54 -10.24 -14.49 3.42
CA VAL A 54 -10.91 -13.24 3.77
C VAL A 54 -12.22 -13.12 3.00
N PRO A 55 -13.34 -13.58 3.57
CA PRO A 55 -14.64 -13.51 2.90
C PRO A 55 -15.02 -12.08 2.51
N GLY A 56 -15.52 -11.93 1.28
CA GLY A 56 -15.98 -10.64 0.77
C GLY A 56 -14.88 -9.75 0.18
N VAL A 57 -13.61 -10.18 0.22
CA VAL A 57 -12.55 -9.46 -0.49
C VAL A 57 -12.76 -9.59 -2.01
N LEU A 58 -12.67 -8.47 -2.71
CA LEU A 58 -12.63 -8.43 -4.17
C LEU A 58 -11.19 -8.60 -4.63
N THR A 59 -10.93 -9.39 -5.64
CA THR A 59 -9.57 -9.57 -6.15
C THR A 59 -9.44 -9.16 -7.61
N ARG A 60 -8.28 -8.61 -7.98
CA ARG A 60 -7.94 -8.25 -9.35
C ARG A 60 -6.52 -8.71 -9.68
N VAL A 61 -6.39 -9.43 -10.79
CA VAL A 61 -5.07 -9.78 -11.32
C VAL A 61 -4.54 -8.59 -12.12
N CYS A 62 -3.38 -8.09 -11.74
CA CYS A 62 -2.73 -6.98 -12.44
C CYS A 62 -1.20 -7.06 -12.26
N ASP A 63 -0.48 -6.91 -13.37
CA ASP A 63 0.96 -6.61 -13.29
C ASP A 63 1.15 -5.12 -12.98
N LEU A 64 1.48 -4.83 -11.73
CA LEU A 64 1.66 -3.45 -11.28
C LEU A 64 2.94 -2.78 -11.84
N THR A 65 3.80 -3.52 -12.52
CA THR A 65 4.95 -2.95 -13.25
C THR A 65 4.54 -2.36 -14.61
N ASP A 66 3.42 -2.80 -15.16
CA ASP A 66 2.84 -2.28 -16.39
C ASP A 66 1.85 -1.13 -16.12
N PHE A 67 2.22 0.09 -16.48
CA PHE A 67 1.37 1.26 -16.23
C PHE A 67 0.06 1.23 -17.03
N ALA A 68 0.04 0.65 -18.23
CA ALA A 68 -1.19 0.53 -19.01
C ALA A 68 -2.18 -0.42 -18.33
N ALA A 69 -1.70 -1.57 -17.80
CA ALA A 69 -2.52 -2.49 -17.04
C ALA A 69 -3.07 -1.85 -15.74
N VAL A 70 -2.26 -1.06 -15.04
CA VAL A 70 -2.72 -0.36 -13.84
C VAL A 70 -3.74 0.73 -14.16
N THR A 71 -3.58 1.42 -15.28
CA THR A 71 -4.55 2.43 -15.74
C THR A 71 -5.89 1.79 -16.08
N ALA A 72 -5.86 0.69 -16.84
CA ALA A 72 -7.08 -0.08 -17.15
C ALA A 72 -7.78 -0.59 -15.88
N LEU A 73 -7.02 -1.12 -14.92
CA LEU A 73 -7.57 -1.52 -13.61
C LEU A 73 -8.28 -0.35 -12.91
N ALA A 74 -7.68 0.84 -12.91
CA ALA A 74 -8.29 2.01 -12.28
C ALA A 74 -9.58 2.46 -12.99
N GLU A 75 -9.60 2.40 -14.31
CA GLU A 75 -10.78 2.69 -15.14
C GLU A 75 -11.91 1.68 -14.88
N ASP A 76 -11.60 0.39 -14.85
CA ASP A 76 -12.55 -0.68 -14.55
C ASP A 76 -13.18 -0.49 -13.16
N LEU A 77 -12.36 -0.22 -12.13
CA LEU A 77 -12.85 -0.01 -10.77
C LEU A 77 -13.73 1.24 -10.64
N ARG A 78 -13.47 2.29 -11.42
CA ARG A 78 -14.33 3.49 -11.46
C ARG A 78 -15.64 3.23 -12.18
N ALA A 79 -15.64 2.36 -13.21
CA ALA A 79 -16.83 1.98 -13.95
C ALA A 79 -17.74 1.03 -13.17
N GLU A 80 -17.19 0.27 -12.24
CA GLU A 80 -17.96 -0.61 -11.36
C GLU A 80 -18.83 0.23 -10.42
N GLN A 81 -20.15 0.22 -10.64
CA GLN A 81 -21.10 0.80 -9.68
C GLN A 81 -21.22 -0.15 -8.49
N PHE A 82 -20.43 0.09 -7.46
CA PHE A 82 -20.59 -0.62 -6.21
C PHE A 82 -21.86 -0.12 -5.49
N ASP A 83 -22.72 -1.04 -5.02
CA ASP A 83 -23.87 -0.72 -4.18
C ASP A 83 -23.42 0.16 -3.00
N GLY A 84 -23.88 1.42 -2.97
CA GLY A 84 -23.48 2.41 -1.96
C GLY A 84 -22.79 3.67 -2.50
N GLY A 85 -22.58 3.78 -3.82
CA GLY A 85 -22.43 5.08 -4.49
C GLY A 85 -21.08 5.79 -4.39
N HIS A 86 -20.01 5.13 -3.98
CA HIS A 86 -18.69 5.79 -3.92
C HIS A 86 -17.71 5.09 -4.85
N GLY A 87 -17.54 5.66 -6.05
CA GLY A 87 -16.68 5.13 -7.11
C GLY A 87 -15.18 5.08 -6.81
N PRO A 88 -14.52 6.10 -6.23
CA PRO A 88 -13.09 6.05 -6.01
C PRO A 88 -12.73 5.22 -4.78
N ILE A 89 -11.47 4.81 -4.73
CA ILE A 89 -10.89 4.21 -3.53
C ILE A 89 -10.61 5.29 -2.48
N ASP A 90 -10.87 4.98 -1.22
CA ASP A 90 -10.48 5.81 -0.07
C ASP A 90 -9.07 5.51 0.43
N GLY A 91 -8.53 4.35 0.08
CA GLY A 91 -7.20 3.91 0.53
C GLY A 91 -6.43 3.16 -0.53
N LEU A 92 -5.13 3.45 -0.63
CA LEU A 92 -4.15 2.68 -1.37
C LEU A 92 -3.06 2.21 -0.40
N ILE A 93 -3.09 0.93 -0.05
CA ILE A 93 -2.07 0.31 0.81
C ILE A 93 -1.11 -0.47 -0.09
N HIS A 94 0.10 0.06 -0.25
CA HIS A 94 1.08 -0.49 -1.17
C HIS A 94 2.10 -1.36 -0.41
N LEU A 95 1.93 -2.67 -0.53
CA LEU A 95 2.72 -3.70 0.15
C LEU A 95 3.61 -4.50 -0.82
N VAL A 96 3.71 -4.06 -2.09
CA VAL A 96 4.61 -4.70 -3.04
C VAL A 96 6.05 -4.38 -2.66
N GLY A 97 6.88 -5.40 -2.68
CA GLY A 97 8.27 -5.26 -2.32
C GLY A 97 9.02 -6.58 -2.49
N GLY A 98 10.01 -6.76 -1.68
CA GLY A 98 10.89 -7.91 -1.64
C GLY A 98 12.24 -7.48 -1.12
N TRP A 99 13.10 -8.45 -0.84
CA TRP A 99 14.47 -8.20 -0.45
C TRP A 99 15.41 -9.04 -1.32
N ARG A 100 16.42 -8.41 -1.82
CA ARG A 100 17.58 -9.04 -2.46
C ARG A 100 18.83 -8.31 -2.04
N GLY A 101 19.94 -9.02 -1.91
CA GLY A 101 21.21 -8.45 -1.52
C GLY A 101 22.18 -9.50 -1.01
N GLY A 102 23.29 -9.05 -0.46
CA GLY A 102 24.41 -9.85 0.02
C GLY A 102 25.73 -9.46 -0.67
N GLY A 103 26.83 -10.15 -0.33
CA GLY A 103 28.13 -9.99 -1.00
C GLY A 103 28.81 -8.62 -0.89
N GLY A 104 28.40 -7.78 0.06
CA GLY A 104 28.91 -6.41 0.18
C GLY A 104 28.50 -5.52 -1.01
N LEU A 105 29.20 -4.42 -1.24
CA LEU A 105 28.89 -3.51 -2.34
C LEU A 105 29.18 -4.14 -3.72
N ALA A 106 30.24 -4.93 -3.83
CA ALA A 106 30.60 -5.63 -5.07
C ALA A 106 29.58 -6.74 -5.44
N GLY A 107 28.80 -7.24 -4.48
CA GLY A 107 27.75 -8.24 -4.70
C GLY A 107 26.38 -7.63 -5.08
N GLN A 108 26.29 -6.31 -5.25
CA GLN A 108 25.04 -5.66 -5.70
C GLN A 108 24.92 -5.77 -7.21
N THR A 109 24.15 -6.75 -7.69
CA THR A 109 24.00 -7.04 -9.12
C THR A 109 22.98 -6.14 -9.80
N ASP A 110 23.09 -5.97 -11.13
CA ASP A 110 22.10 -5.26 -11.94
C ASP A 110 20.75 -5.98 -11.96
N GLU A 111 20.77 -7.33 -11.88
CA GLU A 111 19.54 -8.13 -11.79
C GLU A 111 18.78 -7.84 -10.50
N ASP A 112 19.46 -7.79 -9.36
CA ASP A 112 18.85 -7.46 -8.08
C ASP A 112 18.35 -6.01 -8.06
N TRP A 113 19.10 -5.09 -8.66
CA TRP A 113 18.64 -3.71 -8.83
C TRP A 113 17.37 -3.65 -9.67
N ALA A 114 17.33 -4.29 -10.83
CA ALA A 114 16.17 -4.31 -11.71
C ALA A 114 14.93 -4.89 -11.00
N PHE A 115 15.11 -6.00 -10.26
CA PHE A 115 14.05 -6.59 -9.46
C PHE A 115 13.53 -5.64 -8.39
N LEU A 116 14.41 -5.08 -7.57
CA LEU A 116 14.02 -4.21 -6.45
C LEU A 116 13.41 -2.90 -6.97
N HIS A 117 14.00 -2.30 -8.00
CA HIS A 117 13.45 -1.09 -8.61
C HIS A 117 12.06 -1.35 -9.22
N GLY A 118 11.89 -2.44 -9.94
CA GLY A 118 10.60 -2.84 -10.51
C GLY A 118 9.53 -3.02 -9.45
N HIS A 119 9.82 -3.83 -8.43
CA HIS A 119 8.85 -4.19 -7.40
C HIS A 119 8.58 -3.08 -6.36
N ILE A 120 9.57 -2.27 -6.02
CA ILE A 120 9.42 -1.26 -4.96
C ILE A 120 9.07 0.11 -5.55
N VAL A 121 9.76 0.54 -6.60
CA VAL A 121 9.64 1.90 -7.12
C VAL A 121 8.61 1.98 -8.25
N THR A 122 8.74 1.11 -9.27
CA THR A 122 7.87 1.17 -10.45
C THR A 122 6.42 0.88 -10.11
N THR A 123 6.15 -0.16 -9.32
CA THR A 123 4.78 -0.50 -8.90
C THR A 123 4.12 0.60 -8.06
N LEU A 124 4.86 1.20 -7.12
CA LEU A 124 4.37 2.32 -6.32
C LEU A 124 4.07 3.54 -7.20
N ARG A 125 4.99 3.86 -8.10
CA ARG A 125 4.84 4.98 -9.03
C ARG A 125 3.63 4.79 -9.94
N ASN A 126 3.41 3.59 -10.45
CA ASN A 126 2.28 3.28 -11.34
C ASN A 126 0.95 3.35 -10.60
N THR A 127 0.84 2.70 -9.44
CA THR A 127 -0.39 2.68 -8.65
C THR A 127 -0.77 4.07 -8.15
N THR A 128 0.19 4.83 -7.61
CA THR A 128 -0.10 6.20 -7.13
C THR A 128 -0.50 7.14 -8.25
N ARG A 129 0.09 7.03 -9.46
CA ARG A 129 -0.29 7.85 -10.62
C ARG A 129 -1.71 7.53 -11.10
N ALA A 130 -2.08 6.25 -11.13
CA ALA A 130 -3.39 5.82 -11.60
C ALA A 130 -4.52 6.17 -10.63
N PHE A 131 -4.26 6.13 -9.32
CA PHE A 131 -5.27 6.33 -8.27
C PHE A 131 -5.14 7.66 -7.52
N ASN A 132 -4.27 8.58 -7.94
CA ASN A 132 -4.09 9.87 -7.26
C ASN A 132 -5.37 10.70 -7.21
N GLU A 133 -6.11 10.75 -8.31
CA GLU A 133 -7.36 11.51 -8.39
C GLU A 133 -8.44 10.92 -7.47
N ASP A 134 -8.49 9.60 -7.34
CA ASP A 134 -9.43 8.92 -6.46
C ASP A 134 -9.15 9.26 -4.99
N LEU A 135 -7.86 9.23 -4.59
CA LEU A 135 -7.45 9.60 -3.23
C LEU A 135 -7.71 11.08 -2.93
N LEU A 136 -7.55 11.96 -3.92
CA LEU A 136 -7.84 13.39 -3.78
C LEU A 136 -9.36 13.65 -3.69
N ALA A 137 -10.17 12.88 -4.41
CA ALA A 137 -11.63 13.01 -4.39
C ALA A 137 -12.25 12.45 -3.10
N SER A 138 -11.57 11.54 -2.42
CA SER A 138 -12.04 10.99 -1.15
C SER A 138 -11.94 12.03 -0.03
N PRO A 139 -12.98 12.17 0.80
CA PRO A 139 -12.93 13.06 1.97
C PRO A 139 -11.94 12.55 3.06
N ALA A 140 -11.40 11.35 2.89
CA ALA A 140 -10.45 10.73 3.82
C ALA A 140 -9.46 9.80 3.09
N GLY A 141 -8.86 10.28 2.01
CA GLY A 141 -7.90 9.52 1.22
C GLY A 141 -6.66 9.11 2.03
N ARG A 142 -6.21 7.86 1.89
CA ARG A 142 -5.01 7.36 2.58
C ARG A 142 -4.12 6.59 1.61
N LEU A 143 -2.87 7.01 1.53
CA LEU A 143 -1.77 6.25 0.93
C LEU A 143 -0.88 5.74 2.05
N ALA A 144 -0.56 4.45 2.06
CA ALA A 144 0.46 3.92 2.96
C ALA A 144 1.43 2.99 2.23
N ILE A 145 2.70 3.07 2.61
CA ILE A 145 3.76 2.16 2.17
C ILE A 145 4.50 1.58 3.38
N VAL A 146 5.18 0.45 3.17
CA VAL A 146 6.15 -0.08 4.13
C VAL A 146 7.56 0.19 3.63
N SER A 147 8.35 0.86 4.45
CA SER A 147 9.77 1.14 4.24
C SER A 147 10.64 0.43 5.27
N SER A 148 11.92 0.74 5.30
CA SER A 148 12.90 0.06 6.12
C SER A 148 13.82 1.03 6.85
N VAL A 149 14.28 0.62 8.03
CA VAL A 149 15.37 1.29 8.76
C VAL A 149 16.67 1.35 7.93
N SER A 150 16.79 0.51 6.89
CA SER A 150 17.94 0.53 5.96
C SER A 150 18.06 1.84 5.17
N VAL A 151 16.99 2.63 5.08
CA VAL A 151 17.03 3.97 4.47
C VAL A 151 17.92 4.91 5.30
N ASP A 152 17.85 4.81 6.62
CA ASP A 152 18.61 5.67 7.54
C ASP A 152 20.04 5.15 7.78
N LYS A 153 20.21 3.83 7.75
CA LYS A 153 21.50 3.15 8.00
C LYS A 153 21.74 2.05 6.97
N PRO A 154 22.04 2.43 5.70
CA PRO A 154 22.26 1.46 4.64
C PRO A 154 23.55 0.65 4.88
N ALA A 155 23.45 -0.68 4.71
CA ALA A 155 24.62 -1.56 4.72
C ALA A 155 25.10 -1.82 3.28
N PRO A 156 26.41 -2.03 3.05
CA PRO A 156 26.93 -2.29 1.71
C PRO A 156 26.25 -3.46 0.99
N GLY A 157 25.93 -4.55 1.71
CA GLY A 157 25.26 -5.72 1.13
C GLY A 157 23.75 -5.53 0.88
N GLY A 158 23.17 -4.41 1.25
CA GLY A 158 21.78 -4.05 1.00
C GLY A 158 21.62 -2.71 0.29
N ALA A 159 22.68 -2.24 -0.40
CA ALA A 159 22.70 -0.91 -1.01
C ALA A 159 21.58 -0.73 -2.04
N ASN A 160 21.36 -1.70 -2.94
CA ASN A 160 20.26 -1.69 -3.90
C ASN A 160 18.90 -1.59 -3.22
N TYR A 161 18.68 -2.39 -2.19
CA TYR A 161 17.42 -2.38 -1.43
C TYR A 161 17.19 -1.03 -0.73
N ALA A 162 18.19 -0.52 -0.01
CA ALA A 162 18.11 0.76 0.69
C ALA A 162 17.86 1.93 -0.28
N ALA A 163 18.55 1.93 -1.44
CA ALA A 163 18.34 2.93 -2.48
C ALA A 163 16.91 2.88 -3.07
N ALA A 164 16.39 1.69 -3.35
CA ALA A 164 15.02 1.52 -3.84
C ALA A 164 13.98 1.97 -2.80
N LYS A 165 14.18 1.65 -1.52
CA LYS A 165 13.31 2.12 -0.42
C LYS A 165 13.39 3.63 -0.22
N ALA A 166 14.57 4.22 -0.30
CA ALA A 166 14.74 5.67 -0.24
C ALA A 166 14.02 6.40 -1.39
N ALA A 167 14.10 5.84 -2.61
CA ALA A 167 13.36 6.37 -3.76
C ALA A 167 11.83 6.27 -3.54
N ALA A 168 11.32 5.15 -3.01
CA ALA A 168 9.91 4.99 -2.68
C ALA A 168 9.45 5.97 -1.60
N GLU A 169 10.24 6.20 -0.54
CA GLU A 169 9.92 7.21 0.47
C GLU A 169 9.87 8.62 -0.12
N THR A 170 10.85 8.97 -0.96
CA THR A 170 10.88 10.30 -1.61
C THR A 170 9.67 10.50 -2.51
N TRP A 171 9.28 9.48 -3.28
CA TRP A 171 8.07 9.50 -4.09
C TRP A 171 6.81 9.69 -3.24
N THR A 172 6.68 8.92 -2.16
CA THR A 172 5.54 9.00 -1.24
C THR A 172 5.42 10.38 -0.60
N ARG A 173 6.55 10.98 -0.19
CA ARG A 173 6.58 12.36 0.34
C ARG A 173 6.13 13.38 -0.70
N ALA A 174 6.49 13.20 -1.98
CA ALA A 174 6.03 14.07 -3.05
C ALA A 174 4.51 13.98 -3.24
N VAL A 175 3.92 12.78 -3.15
CA VAL A 175 2.47 12.58 -3.17
C VAL A 175 1.82 13.29 -1.98
N GLY A 176 2.35 13.11 -0.77
CA GLY A 176 1.84 13.79 0.43
C GLY A 176 1.94 15.31 0.38
N GLN A 177 2.99 15.86 -0.25
CA GLN A 177 3.06 17.30 -0.52
C GLN A 177 1.97 17.76 -1.49
N GLY A 178 1.63 16.94 -2.49
CA GLY A 178 0.49 17.20 -3.38
C GLY A 178 -0.82 17.25 -2.64
N PHE A 179 -1.07 16.30 -1.73
CA PHE A 179 -2.26 16.28 -0.87
C PHE A 179 -2.37 17.53 0.01
N ALA A 180 -1.27 17.92 0.68
CA ALA A 180 -1.25 19.11 1.52
C ALA A 180 -1.49 20.40 0.73
N LYS A 181 -0.90 20.52 -0.48
CA LYS A 181 -1.03 21.71 -1.32
C LYS A 181 -2.47 21.96 -1.79
N LEU A 182 -3.25 20.89 -1.97
CA LEU A 182 -4.64 20.94 -2.43
C LEU A 182 -5.64 20.98 -1.27
N ASP A 183 -5.16 20.99 -0.02
CA ASP A 183 -6.00 20.87 1.19
C ASP A 183 -6.97 19.69 1.10
N ALA A 184 -6.52 18.63 0.44
CA ALA A 184 -7.30 17.42 0.30
C ALA A 184 -7.41 16.72 1.65
N GLY A 185 -8.54 16.10 1.96
CA GLY A 185 -8.71 15.25 3.14
C GLY A 185 -7.84 13.98 3.11
N ALA A 186 -6.77 13.98 2.31
CA ALA A 186 -5.90 12.85 2.04
C ALA A 186 -4.55 12.96 2.75
N ALA A 187 -3.96 11.79 3.06
CA ALA A 187 -2.65 11.69 3.70
C ALA A 187 -1.83 10.54 3.13
N ALA A 188 -0.50 10.72 3.07
CA ALA A 188 0.48 9.70 2.73
C ALA A 188 1.32 9.37 3.96
N VAL A 189 1.43 8.08 4.29
CA VAL A 189 2.11 7.59 5.50
C VAL A 189 3.14 6.53 5.13
N ILE A 190 4.29 6.56 5.80
CA ILE A 190 5.38 5.61 5.62
C ILE A 190 5.55 4.82 6.91
N PHE A 191 5.18 3.54 6.91
CA PHE A 191 5.51 2.64 8.00
C PHE A 191 6.94 2.14 7.86
N VAL A 192 7.70 2.14 8.94
CA VAL A 192 9.13 1.78 8.92
C VAL A 192 9.37 0.58 9.79
N VAL A 193 9.98 -0.46 9.22
CA VAL A 193 10.29 -1.71 9.92
C VAL A 193 11.77 -2.09 9.75
N ARG A 194 12.28 -2.89 10.66
CA ARG A 194 13.55 -3.62 10.46
C ARG A 194 13.34 -4.84 9.57
N ALA A 195 12.32 -5.63 9.89
CA ALA A 195 11.77 -6.72 9.13
C ALA A 195 10.25 -6.68 9.33
N LEU A 196 9.49 -7.11 8.33
CA LEU A 196 8.03 -7.13 8.44
C LEU A 196 7.51 -8.45 9.02
N GLU A 197 8.31 -9.51 8.90
CA GLU A 197 8.01 -10.82 9.48
C GLU A 197 7.79 -10.71 11.00
N GLY A 198 6.63 -11.15 11.45
CA GLY A 198 6.20 -11.08 12.84
C GLY A 198 5.59 -9.74 13.27
N LEU A 199 5.47 -8.76 12.36
CA LEU A 199 4.82 -7.45 12.59
C LEU A 199 3.55 -7.28 11.74
N GLU A 200 3.04 -8.35 11.13
CA GLU A 200 1.85 -8.28 10.28
C GLU A 200 0.60 -7.81 11.05
N PRO A 201 0.35 -8.24 12.29
CA PRO A 201 -0.76 -7.74 13.09
C PRO A 201 -0.63 -6.26 13.44
N GLU A 202 0.55 -5.80 13.82
CA GLU A 202 0.85 -4.40 14.16
C GLU A 202 0.68 -3.51 12.94
N LEU A 203 1.14 -3.95 11.77
CA LEU A 203 0.91 -3.25 10.52
C LEU A 203 -0.59 -3.17 10.20
N ALA A 204 -1.31 -4.27 10.36
CA ALA A 204 -2.74 -4.33 10.07
C ALA A 204 -3.54 -3.36 10.95
N GLU A 205 -3.27 -3.32 12.26
CA GLU A 205 -3.90 -2.36 13.18
C GLU A 205 -3.51 -0.92 12.85
N ALA A 206 -2.23 -0.66 12.55
CA ALA A 206 -1.76 0.66 12.18
C ALA A 206 -2.41 1.15 10.87
N VAL A 207 -2.64 0.26 9.90
CA VAL A 207 -3.36 0.59 8.66
C VAL A 207 -4.82 0.93 8.94
N VAL A 208 -5.53 0.14 9.74
CA VAL A 208 -6.91 0.45 10.15
C VAL A 208 -6.97 1.80 10.87
N GLY A 209 -5.99 2.09 11.74
CA GLY A 209 -5.86 3.33 12.50
C GLY A 209 -5.61 4.59 11.67
N LEU A 210 -5.26 4.48 10.39
CA LEU A 210 -5.02 5.64 9.52
C LEU A 210 -6.24 6.57 9.40
N TRP A 211 -7.44 6.05 9.60
CA TRP A 211 -8.69 6.83 9.50
C TRP A 211 -9.18 7.38 10.85
N ASP A 212 -8.52 7.03 11.96
CA ASP A 212 -8.86 7.59 13.28
C ASP A 212 -8.30 9.01 13.49
N ALA A 213 -7.30 9.38 12.69
CA ALA A 213 -6.63 10.66 12.78
C ALA A 213 -6.93 11.55 11.57
N SER A 214 -6.85 12.86 11.76
CA SER A 214 -7.00 13.82 10.65
C SER A 214 -5.88 13.66 9.63
N ALA A 215 -6.16 13.90 8.34
CA ALA A 215 -5.15 13.87 7.31
C ALA A 215 -3.95 14.77 7.64
N ALA A 216 -4.20 15.98 8.12
CA ALA A 216 -3.16 16.95 8.48
C ALA A 216 -2.20 16.44 9.56
N SER A 217 -2.69 15.60 10.49
CA SER A 217 -1.86 15.09 11.59
C SER A 217 -0.97 13.91 11.19
N VAL A 218 -1.35 13.15 10.14
CA VAL A 218 -0.62 11.95 9.73
C VAL A 218 0.08 12.07 8.37
N ASN A 219 -0.26 13.11 7.59
CA ASN A 219 0.34 13.28 6.27
C ASN A 219 1.86 13.48 6.34
N ASN A 220 2.58 12.78 5.47
CA ASN A 220 4.05 12.76 5.41
C ASN A 220 4.74 12.30 6.69
N THR A 221 4.05 11.56 7.55
CA THR A 221 4.67 10.95 8.72
C THR A 221 5.43 9.68 8.37
N ARG A 222 6.51 9.45 9.10
CA ARG A 222 7.29 8.22 9.12
C ARG A 222 7.05 7.54 10.47
N VAL A 223 6.36 6.41 10.46
CA VAL A 223 5.88 5.73 11.67
C VAL A 223 6.65 4.43 11.86
N PRO A 224 7.54 4.32 12.87
CA PRO A 224 8.19 3.06 13.17
C PRO A 224 7.17 2.07 13.72
N LEU A 225 7.21 0.84 13.19
CA LEU A 225 6.46 -0.29 13.75
C LEU A 225 7.43 -1.19 14.53
N THR A 226 7.05 -1.49 15.74
CA THR A 226 7.76 -2.37 16.67
C THR A 226 6.74 -3.29 17.34
N ALA A 227 7.18 -4.51 17.70
CA ALA A 227 6.38 -5.41 18.52
C ALA A 227 6.20 -4.85 19.92
#